data_a385b9e141071e374c90e9e0f950ef31
#
_entry.id   a385b9e141071e374c90e9e0f950ef31
#
_cell.length_a   1.000
_cell.length_b   1.000
_cell.length_c   1.000
_cell.angle_alpha   90.00
_cell.angle_beta   90.00
_cell.angle_gamma   90.00
#
_symmetry.space_group_name_H-M   'P 1'
#
loop_
_entity.id
_entity.type
_entity.pdbx_description
1 polymer ?
#
loop_
_entity_poly.entity_id
_entity_poly.type
_entity_poly.pdbx_seq_one_letter_code
_entity_poly.pdbx_strand_id
1 'polypeptide(L)'
;IERMLRVHQYAQACASAPSQYAAEAALTGPREPVEEMVTAFEQRRDLVLDELTDMGLEVPTPQGAFYAMPSVPEGWVDEVIDRGVVVVPGHAFGERGAGYARISYATGTEELKDALEIMRDATQAVQ
;
A
#
# COMPACT_ATOMS: atom_id res chain seq x y z
N ILE A 1 20.02 -20.53 -16.38
CA ILE A 1 18.77 -21.10 -15.83
C ILE A 1 18.99 -22.55 -15.38
N GLU A 2 19.50 -23.48 -16.21
CA GLU A 2 19.67 -24.91 -15.83
C GLU A 2 20.53 -25.10 -14.57
N ARG A 3 21.65 -24.37 -14.44
CA ARG A 3 22.53 -24.46 -13.26
C ARG A 3 21.83 -23.93 -12.01
N MET A 4 21.04 -22.88 -12.14
CA MET A 4 20.24 -22.34 -11.04
C MET A 4 19.15 -23.32 -10.61
N LEU A 5 18.48 -23.96 -11.57
CA LEU A 5 17.46 -24.99 -11.31
C LEU A 5 18.04 -26.17 -10.52
N ARG A 6 19.25 -26.65 -10.88
CA ARG A 6 19.93 -27.72 -10.14
C ARG A 6 20.21 -27.34 -8.68
N VAL A 7 20.67 -26.11 -8.43
CA VAL A 7 20.89 -25.63 -7.05
C VAL A 7 19.56 -25.54 -6.31
N HIS A 8 18.53 -24.98 -6.95
CA HIS A 8 17.21 -24.83 -6.35
C HIS A 8 16.58 -26.15 -5.93
N GLN A 9 16.69 -27.20 -6.76
CA GLN A 9 16.17 -28.54 -6.45
C GLN A 9 16.74 -29.16 -5.16
N TYR A 10 17.98 -28.78 -4.79
CA TYR A 10 18.62 -29.27 -3.56
C TYR A 10 18.46 -28.29 -2.39
N ALA A 11 18.20 -27.03 -2.66
CA ALA A 11 17.98 -26.02 -1.62
C ALA A 11 16.55 -26.10 -1.05
N GLN A 12 15.57 -26.42 -1.89
CA GLN A 12 14.16 -26.43 -1.50
C GLN A 12 13.39 -27.50 -2.29
N ALA A 13 13.14 -28.64 -1.66
CA ALA A 13 12.42 -29.74 -2.27
C ALA A 13 10.91 -29.48 -2.39
N CYS A 14 10.30 -28.84 -1.36
CA CYS A 14 8.88 -28.49 -1.32
C CYS A 14 8.62 -27.38 -0.29
N ALA A 15 7.40 -26.84 -0.29
CA ALA A 15 6.95 -25.98 0.81
C ALA A 15 6.92 -26.78 2.12
N SER A 16 7.15 -26.12 3.26
CA SER A 16 7.12 -26.76 4.57
C SER A 16 5.74 -27.35 4.87
N ALA A 17 5.68 -28.48 5.54
CA ALA A 17 4.40 -29.13 5.87
C ALA A 17 3.44 -28.20 6.65
N PRO A 18 3.88 -27.43 7.66
CA PRO A 18 3.00 -26.45 8.31
C PRO A 18 2.40 -25.43 7.34
N SER A 19 3.19 -24.95 6.35
CA SER A 19 2.68 -24.01 5.33
C SER A 19 1.64 -24.66 4.42
N GLN A 20 1.79 -25.95 4.10
CA GLN A 20 0.81 -26.66 3.28
C GLN A 20 -0.52 -26.83 4.01
N TYR A 21 -0.50 -27.24 5.29
CA TYR A 21 -1.71 -27.32 6.12
C TYR A 21 -2.37 -25.95 6.34
N ALA A 22 -1.58 -24.90 6.52
CA ALA A 22 -2.11 -23.54 6.64
C ALA A 22 -2.78 -23.09 5.33
N ALA A 23 -2.17 -23.36 4.19
CA ALA A 23 -2.76 -23.06 2.88
C ALA A 23 -4.06 -23.84 2.62
N GLU A 24 -4.08 -25.14 2.95
CA GLU A 24 -5.29 -25.96 2.87
C GLU A 24 -6.41 -25.36 3.74
N ALA A 25 -6.12 -25.05 5.01
CA ALA A 25 -7.08 -24.45 5.91
C ALA A 25 -7.59 -23.08 5.42
N ALA A 26 -6.72 -22.25 4.84
CA ALA A 26 -7.10 -20.96 4.28
C ALA A 26 -8.00 -21.10 3.04
N LEU A 27 -7.80 -22.14 2.22
CA LEU A 27 -8.57 -22.35 1.00
C LEU A 27 -9.91 -23.08 1.25
N THR A 28 -9.99 -23.92 2.29
CA THR A 28 -11.17 -24.74 2.59
C THR A 28 -11.97 -24.25 3.78
N GLY A 29 -11.41 -23.34 4.56
CA GLY A 29 -12.04 -22.75 5.75
C GLY A 29 -13.10 -21.70 5.43
N PRO A 30 -13.68 -21.10 6.47
CA PRO A 30 -14.70 -20.06 6.32
C PRO A 30 -14.13 -18.81 5.62
N ARG A 31 -14.93 -18.15 4.80
CA ARG A 31 -14.52 -16.96 4.04
C ARG A 31 -14.81 -15.63 4.75
N GLU A 32 -15.64 -15.68 5.79
CA GLU A 32 -16.08 -14.49 6.53
C GLU A 32 -14.91 -13.61 6.99
N PRO A 33 -13.78 -14.13 7.54
CA PRO A 33 -12.66 -13.28 7.93
C PRO A 33 -12.01 -12.54 6.76
N VAL A 34 -12.01 -13.14 5.56
CA VAL A 34 -11.50 -12.51 4.35
C VAL A 34 -12.44 -11.40 3.88
N GLU A 35 -13.75 -11.64 3.92
CA GLU A 35 -14.79 -10.67 3.51
C GLU A 35 -14.81 -9.46 4.45
N GLU A 36 -14.67 -9.68 5.77
CA GLU A 36 -14.52 -8.60 6.76
C GLU A 36 -13.27 -7.76 6.49
N MET A 37 -12.14 -8.40 6.19
CA MET A 37 -10.90 -7.70 5.87
C MET A 37 -11.01 -6.91 4.57
N VAL A 38 -11.60 -7.47 3.54
CA VAL A 38 -11.86 -6.77 2.25
C VAL A 38 -12.72 -5.54 2.49
N THR A 39 -13.82 -5.68 3.24
CA THR A 39 -14.71 -4.56 3.59
C THR A 39 -13.95 -3.44 4.32
N ALA A 40 -13.10 -3.80 5.28
CA ALA A 40 -12.29 -2.82 6.01
C ALA A 40 -11.29 -2.09 5.10
N PHE A 41 -10.68 -2.80 4.15
CA PHE A 41 -9.78 -2.17 3.17
C PHE A 41 -10.52 -1.30 2.16
N GLU A 42 -11.73 -1.67 1.73
CA GLU A 42 -12.57 -0.83 0.89
C GLU A 42 -12.91 0.49 1.58
N GLN A 43 -13.34 0.44 2.83
CA GLN A 43 -13.65 1.65 3.61
C GLN A 43 -12.43 2.57 3.79
N ARG A 44 -11.25 2.00 4.05
CA ARG A 44 -10.00 2.78 4.16
C ARG A 44 -9.56 3.35 2.82
N ARG A 45 -9.72 2.60 1.73
CA ARG A 45 -9.46 3.08 0.37
C ARG A 45 -10.32 4.30 0.08
N ASP A 46 -11.61 4.19 0.31
CA ASP A 46 -12.57 5.25 0.00
C ASP A 46 -12.27 6.51 0.82
N LEU A 47 -11.98 6.37 2.12
CA LEU A 47 -11.51 7.46 2.97
C LEU A 47 -10.25 8.15 2.39
N VAL A 48 -9.25 7.37 2.00
CA VAL A 48 -7.99 7.93 1.44
C VAL A 48 -8.25 8.66 0.13
N LEU A 49 -9.09 8.10 -0.75
CA LEU A 49 -9.40 8.73 -2.03
C LEU A 49 -10.15 10.04 -1.86
N ASP A 50 -11.15 10.07 -0.99
CA ASP A 50 -11.93 11.27 -0.69
C ASP A 50 -11.01 12.37 -0.12
N GLU A 51 -10.21 12.06 0.89
CA GLU A 51 -9.29 13.02 1.52
C GLU A 51 -8.23 13.56 0.56
N LEU A 52 -7.59 12.70 -0.25
CA LEU A 52 -6.60 13.13 -1.22
C LEU A 52 -7.21 13.99 -2.33
N THR A 53 -8.42 13.65 -2.77
CA THR A 53 -9.17 14.46 -3.75
C THR A 53 -9.54 15.83 -3.18
N ASP A 54 -9.96 15.90 -1.92
CA ASP A 54 -10.27 17.13 -1.20
C ASP A 54 -9.02 18.03 -0.99
N MET A 55 -7.84 17.42 -0.93
CA MET A 55 -6.55 18.15 -0.94
C MET A 55 -6.18 18.69 -2.35
N GLY A 56 -6.94 18.34 -3.38
CA GLY A 56 -6.67 18.71 -4.78
C GLY A 56 -5.62 17.82 -5.46
N LEU A 57 -5.31 16.65 -4.89
CA LEU A 57 -4.37 15.69 -5.48
C LEU A 57 -5.12 14.73 -6.42
N GLU A 58 -4.60 14.56 -7.63
CA GLU A 58 -5.13 13.59 -8.57
C GLU A 58 -4.67 12.18 -8.17
N VAL A 59 -5.63 11.27 -7.96
CA VAL A 59 -5.35 9.90 -7.54
C VAL A 59 -6.16 8.90 -8.36
N PRO A 60 -5.51 7.97 -9.09
CA PRO A 60 -6.19 6.86 -9.74
C PRO A 60 -6.84 5.94 -8.71
N THR A 61 -8.09 5.55 -8.92
CA THR A 61 -8.81 4.63 -8.02
C THR A 61 -8.18 3.24 -8.04
N PRO A 62 -7.60 2.76 -6.92
CA PRO A 62 -7.05 1.41 -6.85
C PRO A 62 -8.18 0.36 -6.90
N GLN A 63 -8.01 -0.65 -7.78
CA GLN A 63 -8.95 -1.77 -7.88
C GLN A 63 -8.51 -2.98 -7.05
N GLY A 64 -7.42 -2.88 -6.30
CA GLY A 64 -6.88 -3.94 -5.47
C GLY A 64 -5.66 -3.48 -4.68
N ALA A 65 -5.07 -4.39 -3.92
CA ALA A 65 -4.00 -4.10 -2.97
C ALA A 65 -4.45 -3.12 -1.86
N PHE A 66 -3.50 -2.47 -1.23
CA PHE A 66 -3.70 -1.50 -0.14
C PHE A 66 -2.81 -0.25 -0.32
N TYR A 67 -2.62 0.15 -1.59
CA TYR A 67 -1.80 1.30 -1.97
C TYR A 67 -2.60 2.28 -2.82
N ALA A 68 -2.39 3.58 -2.58
CA ALA A 68 -2.78 4.67 -3.45
C ALA A 68 -1.55 5.36 -4.02
N MET A 69 -1.65 5.88 -5.24
CA MET A 69 -0.57 6.57 -5.95
C MET A 69 -1.03 7.95 -6.44
N PRO A 70 -1.20 8.95 -5.53
CA PRO A 70 -1.54 10.30 -5.94
C PRO A 70 -0.40 10.96 -6.71
N SER A 71 -0.74 11.84 -7.64
CA SER A 71 0.16 12.84 -8.20
C SER A 71 0.39 13.92 -7.15
N VAL A 72 1.64 14.25 -6.88
CA VAL A 72 2.02 15.18 -5.78
C VAL A 72 2.93 16.29 -6.27
N PRO A 73 2.84 17.51 -5.67
CA PRO A 73 3.75 18.61 -5.97
C PRO A 73 5.21 18.29 -5.64
N GLU A 74 6.13 19.04 -6.22
CA GLU A 74 7.55 18.94 -5.85
C GLU A 74 7.76 19.31 -4.38
N GLY A 75 8.59 18.52 -3.68
CA GLY A 75 8.86 18.70 -2.24
C GLY A 75 7.80 18.10 -1.30
N TRP A 76 6.63 17.69 -1.81
CA TRP A 76 5.56 17.16 -0.97
C TRP A 76 5.96 15.92 -0.17
N VAL A 77 6.70 15.01 -0.81
CA VAL A 77 7.15 13.77 -0.14
C VAL A 77 8.07 14.07 1.04
N ASP A 78 9.02 14.98 0.86
CA ASP A 78 9.96 15.36 1.91
C ASP A 78 9.21 16.05 3.06
N GLU A 79 8.30 16.97 2.75
CA GLU A 79 7.48 17.68 3.74
C GLU A 79 6.61 16.72 4.57
N VAL A 80 5.99 15.72 3.95
CA VAL A 80 5.19 14.69 4.65
C VAL A 80 6.07 13.83 5.56
N ILE A 81 7.26 13.44 5.08
CA ILE A 81 8.20 12.64 5.87
C ILE A 81 8.74 13.45 7.06
N ASP A 82 9.10 14.72 6.88
CA ASP A 82 9.59 15.60 7.93
C ASP A 82 8.54 15.84 9.05
N ARG A 83 7.25 15.74 8.70
CA ARG A 83 6.14 15.79 9.65
C ARG A 83 5.81 14.44 10.30
N GLY A 84 6.54 13.37 9.96
CA GLY A 84 6.47 12.08 10.63
C GLY A 84 5.60 11.02 9.95
N VAL A 85 5.09 11.26 8.74
CA VAL A 85 4.35 10.26 7.96
C VAL A 85 5.25 9.67 6.88
N VAL A 86 5.41 8.34 6.89
CA VAL A 86 6.25 7.64 5.92
C VAL A 86 5.47 7.34 4.64
N VAL A 87 5.91 7.93 3.54
CA VAL A 87 5.43 7.63 2.18
C VAL A 87 6.62 7.26 1.29
N VAL A 88 6.37 6.63 0.15
CA VAL A 88 7.43 6.24 -0.76
C VAL A 88 7.35 7.08 -2.03
N PRO A 89 8.44 7.81 -2.39
CA PRO A 89 8.45 8.58 -3.63
C PRO A 89 8.28 7.66 -4.84
N GLY A 90 7.44 8.06 -5.79
CA GLY A 90 7.06 7.21 -6.91
C GLY A 90 8.22 6.85 -7.84
N HIS A 91 9.25 7.70 -7.94
CA HIS A 91 10.45 7.40 -8.75
C HIS A 91 11.20 6.14 -8.28
N ALA A 92 11.01 5.71 -7.01
CA ALA A 92 11.53 4.43 -6.51
C ALA A 92 10.98 3.21 -7.27
N PHE A 93 9.87 3.38 -7.99
CA PHE A 93 9.23 2.34 -8.82
C PHE A 93 9.52 2.50 -10.32
N GLY A 94 10.39 3.41 -10.69
CA GLY A 94 10.81 3.67 -12.07
C GLY A 94 10.53 5.11 -12.52
N GLU A 95 11.06 5.48 -13.68
CA GLU A 95 11.00 6.86 -14.21
C GLU A 95 9.56 7.39 -14.36
N ARG A 96 8.61 6.53 -14.71
CA ARG A 96 7.19 6.91 -14.85
C ARG A 96 6.50 7.23 -13.53
N GLY A 97 7.12 6.88 -12.40
CA GLY A 97 6.64 7.22 -11.07
C GLY A 97 7.05 8.62 -10.59
N ALA A 98 7.84 9.36 -11.38
CA ALA A 98 8.20 10.74 -11.03
C ALA A 98 6.93 11.61 -10.92
N GLY A 99 6.86 12.45 -9.87
CA GLY A 99 5.68 13.26 -9.58
C GLY A 99 4.55 12.53 -8.86
N TYR A 100 4.77 11.28 -8.44
CA TYR A 100 3.83 10.49 -7.64
C TYR A 100 4.42 10.12 -6.28
N ALA A 101 3.54 9.82 -5.33
CA ALA A 101 3.90 9.19 -4.06
C ALA A 101 3.07 7.93 -3.84
N ARG A 102 3.66 6.88 -3.25
CA ARG A 102 2.92 5.70 -2.82
C ARG A 102 2.55 5.80 -1.36
N ILE A 103 1.27 5.73 -1.08
CA ILE A 103 0.68 5.71 0.26
C ILE A 103 0.14 4.30 0.52
N SER A 104 0.40 3.76 1.72
CA SER A 104 -0.21 2.52 2.19
C SER A 104 -1.36 2.83 3.15
N TYR A 105 -2.53 2.22 2.94
CA TYR A 105 -3.64 2.29 3.89
C TYR A 105 -3.83 0.99 4.69
N ALA A 106 -2.76 0.19 4.81
CA ALA A 106 -2.73 -1.03 5.62
C ALA A 106 -2.41 -0.72 7.09
N THR A 107 -3.15 0.21 7.70
CA THR A 107 -3.02 0.59 9.12
C THR A 107 -4.40 0.77 9.76
N GLY A 108 -4.45 1.09 11.05
CA GLY A 108 -5.69 1.41 11.75
C GLY A 108 -6.40 2.64 11.17
N THR A 109 -7.72 2.68 11.22
CA THR A 109 -8.49 3.79 10.60
C THR A 109 -8.19 5.12 11.28
N GLU A 110 -8.00 5.17 12.59
CA GLU A 110 -7.68 6.40 13.32
C GLU A 110 -6.26 6.90 12.99
N GLU A 111 -5.27 6.01 12.99
CA GLU A 111 -3.90 6.35 12.55
C GLU A 111 -3.87 6.85 11.11
N LEU A 112 -4.74 6.29 10.26
CA LEU A 112 -4.87 6.72 8.87
C LEU A 112 -5.42 8.14 8.76
N LYS A 113 -6.42 8.49 9.58
CA LYS A 113 -6.97 9.85 9.65
C LYS A 113 -5.92 10.86 10.12
N ASP A 114 -5.19 10.53 11.18
CA ASP A 114 -4.11 11.39 11.70
C ASP A 114 -3.04 11.63 10.61
N ALA A 115 -2.67 10.58 9.87
CA ALA A 115 -1.73 10.70 8.76
C ALA A 115 -2.27 11.57 7.62
N LEU A 116 -3.56 11.46 7.29
CA LEU A 116 -4.20 12.26 6.26
C LEU A 116 -4.31 13.75 6.64
N GLU A 117 -4.51 14.08 7.91
CA GLU A 117 -4.42 15.47 8.41
C GLU A 117 -3.01 16.05 8.19
N ILE A 118 -1.98 15.28 8.54
CA ILE A 118 -0.58 15.69 8.32
C ILE A 118 -0.29 15.90 6.82
N MET A 119 -0.79 15.02 5.96
CA MET A 119 -0.65 15.14 4.51
C MET A 119 -1.38 16.37 3.97
N ARG A 120 -2.53 16.74 4.54
CA ARG A 120 -3.28 17.96 4.20
C ARG A 120 -2.47 19.20 4.52
N ASP A 121 -1.89 19.27 5.73
CA ASP A 121 -1.03 20.38 6.14
C ASP A 121 0.23 20.50 5.26
N ALA A 122 0.85 19.36 4.92
CA ALA A 122 1.98 19.33 4.02
C ALA A 122 1.62 19.81 2.60
N THR A 123 0.42 19.46 2.13
CA THR A 123 -0.08 19.92 0.81
C THR A 123 -0.23 21.43 0.77
N GLN A 124 -0.75 22.04 1.84
CA GLN A 124 -0.89 23.50 1.95
C GLN A 124 0.47 24.22 2.03
N ALA A 125 1.47 23.56 2.60
CA ALA A 125 2.80 24.16 2.77
C ALA A 125 3.61 24.22 1.45
N VAL A 126 3.31 23.36 0.48
CA VAL A 126 4.04 23.25 -0.80
C VAL A 126 3.26 23.83 -2.00
N GLN A 127 2.05 24.35 -1.81
CA GLN A 127 1.24 25.07 -2.81
C GLN A 127 1.52 26.56 -2.77
#